data_684c5bea180cc5131b52e84981b2370c
#
_entry.id   684c5bea180cc5131b52e84981b2370c
#
_cell.length_a   1.000
_cell.length_b   1.000
_cell.length_c   1.000
_cell.angle_alpha   90.00
_cell.angle_beta   90.00
_cell.angle_gamma   90.00
#
_symmetry.space_group_name_H-M   'P 1'
#
loop_
_entity.id
_entity.type
_entity.pdbx_description
1 polymer ?
#
loop_
_entity_poly.entity_id
_entity_poly.type
_entity_poly.pdbx_seq_one_letter_code
_entity_poly.pdbx_strand_id
1 'polypeptide(L)'
;MTKDSTPTLGKVIEIDERKLQDHLGQIVRGTVEDTLNAMLDAEADQLCGATRYARSPDRRDTRAGTYERRLETKAGEVTLKVPKLRTLPFESAIIERYRRREASVEEALIEMYLAGVSVRRVEDVTEALWGTRVSSGTVSNLNQKIYKHIEAWRNRPIEGEYPYVFLDGLVLKRTWAGEVRNVSVLAAIGVGADGYRKVLGISEGAKEDKAGWSAFLKHLKDRGLAGAQLFISDACSGLIESIGEFYPAAAWQRCAVHFYRNVFSVVPKGKVRAVAQMLKAIHACEDRAAALAKAEAVVEKLRTLRLAKAAELVQQAVADTLAYYAFPSQHWRSIRTNNPLERILREIRRRTRVVGAFPDGHSALMLCAARLRHIAGTRWGTRRYLSMELLNQPNQEMTAA
;
A
#
# COMPACT_ATOMS: atom_id res chain seq x y z
N MET A 1 -11.47 66.43 29.21
CA MET A 1 -10.87 65.08 29.16
C MET A 1 -11.91 64.08 29.65
N THR A 2 -12.76 63.66 28.72
CA THR A 2 -13.81 62.67 28.99
C THR A 2 -13.27 61.27 28.64
N LYS A 3 -13.19 60.39 29.65
CA LYS A 3 -12.84 58.99 29.49
C LYS A 3 -14.06 58.27 28.93
N ASP A 4 -13.96 57.84 27.67
CA ASP A 4 -14.89 56.88 27.07
C ASP A 4 -14.62 55.50 27.67
N SER A 5 -15.50 55.02 28.49
CA SER A 5 -15.52 53.63 28.99
C SER A 5 -16.55 52.87 28.17
N THR A 6 -16.04 52.19 27.13
CA THR A 6 -16.82 51.18 26.39
C THR A 6 -17.08 49.99 27.32
N PRO A 7 -18.34 49.59 27.57
CA PRO A 7 -18.60 48.39 28.36
C PRO A 7 -18.22 47.14 27.58
N THR A 8 -17.27 46.37 28.10
CA THR A 8 -16.98 45.03 27.65
C THR A 8 -18.20 44.15 27.95
N LEU A 9 -18.93 43.75 26.91
CA LEU A 9 -19.97 42.73 26.99
C LEU A 9 -19.29 41.43 27.45
N GLY A 10 -19.50 41.08 28.73
CA GLY A 10 -19.10 39.77 29.24
C GLY A 10 -19.82 38.66 28.46
N LYS A 11 -19.14 37.53 28.27
CA LYS A 11 -19.73 36.31 27.68
C LYS A 11 -21.06 35.99 28.38
N VAL A 12 -22.16 36.18 27.70
CA VAL A 12 -23.51 36.03 28.24
C VAL A 12 -23.91 34.56 28.37
N ILE A 13 -23.25 33.66 27.66
CA ILE A 13 -23.47 32.20 27.71
C ILE A 13 -22.14 31.49 27.57
N GLU A 14 -21.77 30.66 28.53
CA GLU A 14 -20.69 29.66 28.39
C GLU A 14 -21.30 28.38 27.82
N ILE A 15 -21.09 28.14 26.54
CA ILE A 15 -21.51 26.89 25.89
C ILE A 15 -20.45 25.83 26.16
N ASP A 16 -20.80 24.81 26.92
CA ASP A 16 -20.00 23.61 27.09
C ASP A 16 -20.11 22.76 25.81
N GLU A 17 -19.15 22.92 24.90
CA GLU A 17 -19.12 22.22 23.59
C GLU A 17 -19.21 20.72 23.74
N ARG A 18 -18.65 20.12 24.81
CA ARG A 18 -18.69 18.67 25.04
C ARG A 18 -20.13 18.24 25.37
N LYS A 19 -20.81 18.94 26.28
CA LYS A 19 -22.21 18.63 26.59
C LYS A 19 -23.12 18.80 25.39
N LEU A 20 -22.86 19.80 24.54
CA LEU A 20 -23.62 20.00 23.31
C LEU A 20 -23.40 18.84 22.33
N GLN A 21 -22.15 18.41 22.12
CA GLN A 21 -21.82 17.29 21.26
C GLN A 21 -22.38 15.96 21.77
N ASP A 22 -22.30 15.70 23.07
CA ASP A 22 -22.88 14.51 23.71
C ASP A 22 -24.41 14.49 23.54
N HIS A 23 -25.08 15.62 23.76
CA HIS A 23 -26.52 15.73 23.58
C HIS A 23 -26.96 15.54 22.13
N LEU A 24 -26.25 16.16 21.17
CA LEU A 24 -26.52 15.97 19.74
C LEU A 24 -26.27 14.49 19.33
N GLY A 25 -25.22 13.87 19.82
CA GLY A 25 -24.93 12.44 19.60
C GLY A 25 -26.05 11.54 20.14
N GLN A 26 -26.61 11.85 21.30
CA GLN A 26 -27.76 11.12 21.87
C GLN A 26 -29.03 11.29 21.03
N ILE A 27 -29.34 12.50 20.57
CA ILE A 27 -30.51 12.77 19.71
C ILE A 27 -30.37 12.00 18.37
N VAL A 28 -29.22 12.10 17.72
CA VAL A 28 -28.99 11.39 16.45
C VAL A 28 -29.12 9.88 16.63
N ARG A 29 -28.51 9.33 17.70
CA ARG A 29 -28.61 7.90 18.02
C ARG A 29 -30.04 7.45 18.27
N GLY A 30 -30.79 8.19 19.09
CA GLY A 30 -32.22 7.93 19.39
C GLY A 30 -33.07 7.98 18.13
N THR A 31 -32.86 8.99 17.27
CA THR A 31 -33.56 9.09 15.97
C THR A 31 -33.30 7.93 15.05
N VAL A 32 -32.04 7.48 14.96
CA VAL A 32 -31.66 6.30 14.16
C VAL A 32 -32.28 5.02 14.72
N GLU A 33 -32.25 4.84 16.04
CA GLU A 33 -32.86 3.69 16.73
C GLU A 33 -34.37 3.64 16.49
N ASP A 34 -35.07 4.73 16.70
CA ASP A 34 -36.50 4.82 16.47
C ASP A 34 -36.90 4.59 15.02
N THR A 35 -36.13 5.17 14.08
CA THR A 35 -36.38 4.98 12.65
C THR A 35 -36.21 3.51 12.24
N LEU A 36 -35.12 2.87 12.64
CA LEU A 36 -34.89 1.45 12.33
C LEU A 36 -35.95 0.54 12.96
N ASN A 37 -36.35 0.80 14.21
CA ASN A 37 -37.40 0.06 14.88
C ASN A 37 -38.76 0.24 14.20
N ALA A 38 -39.10 1.45 13.75
CA ALA A 38 -40.34 1.73 12.99
C ALA A 38 -40.32 1.00 11.62
N MET A 39 -39.18 0.97 10.93
CA MET A 39 -39.04 0.23 9.67
C MET A 39 -39.20 -1.28 9.87
N LEU A 40 -38.59 -1.88 10.92
CA LEU A 40 -38.76 -3.27 11.27
C LEU A 40 -40.22 -3.64 11.60
N ASP A 41 -40.90 -2.75 12.30
CA ASP A 41 -42.34 -2.90 12.59
C ASP A 41 -43.20 -2.83 11.31
N ALA A 42 -42.93 -1.89 10.41
CA ALA A 42 -43.60 -1.81 9.13
C ALA A 42 -43.40 -3.04 8.26
N GLU A 43 -42.16 -3.56 8.20
CA GLU A 43 -41.82 -4.79 7.50
C GLU A 43 -42.56 -6.02 8.07
N ALA A 44 -42.67 -6.11 9.39
CA ALA A 44 -43.46 -7.15 10.05
C ALA A 44 -44.96 -7.03 9.77
N ASP A 45 -45.50 -5.81 9.67
CA ASP A 45 -46.91 -5.59 9.28
C ASP A 45 -47.19 -6.04 7.84
N GLN A 46 -46.25 -5.78 6.90
CA GLN A 46 -46.36 -6.23 5.53
C GLN A 46 -46.32 -7.77 5.44
N LEU A 47 -45.42 -8.43 6.17
CA LEU A 47 -45.34 -9.90 6.21
C LEU A 47 -46.57 -10.53 6.82
N CYS A 48 -47.14 -9.91 7.88
CA CYS A 48 -48.35 -10.36 8.51
C CYS A 48 -49.63 -10.07 7.71
N GLY A 49 -49.58 -9.18 6.70
CA GLY A 49 -50.74 -8.76 5.93
C GLY A 49 -51.72 -7.89 6.75
N ALA A 50 -51.34 -7.42 7.94
CA ALA A 50 -52.14 -6.55 8.79
C ALA A 50 -51.28 -5.88 9.86
N THR A 51 -51.67 -4.66 10.28
CA THR A 51 -51.02 -3.94 11.38
C THR A 51 -51.24 -4.64 12.72
N ARG A 52 -50.44 -4.27 13.71
CA ARG A 52 -50.52 -4.81 15.07
C ARG A 52 -51.94 -4.59 15.64
N TYR A 53 -52.56 -5.64 16.15
CA TYR A 53 -53.93 -5.69 16.68
C TYR A 53 -55.10 -5.46 15.68
N ALA A 54 -54.87 -5.17 14.41
CA ALA A 54 -55.93 -5.07 13.43
C ALA A 54 -56.50 -6.46 13.09
N ARG A 55 -57.87 -6.51 12.95
CA ARG A 55 -58.56 -7.70 12.42
C ARG A 55 -58.71 -7.51 10.93
N SER A 56 -58.04 -8.33 10.14
CA SER A 56 -58.09 -8.28 8.66
C SER A 56 -58.23 -9.69 8.09
N PRO A 57 -59.10 -9.89 7.08
CA PRO A 57 -59.17 -11.17 6.38
C PRO A 57 -57.88 -11.51 5.63
N ASP A 58 -57.03 -10.53 5.33
CA ASP A 58 -55.74 -10.74 4.64
C ASP A 58 -54.58 -11.07 5.57
N ARG A 59 -54.88 -11.23 6.90
CA ARG A 59 -53.85 -11.56 7.87
C ARG A 59 -53.26 -12.97 7.62
N ARG A 60 -51.95 -13.02 7.36
CA ARG A 60 -51.20 -14.25 7.06
C ARG A 60 -50.50 -14.83 8.31
N ASP A 61 -50.10 -13.94 9.25
CA ASP A 61 -49.44 -14.36 10.50
C ASP A 61 -49.68 -13.34 11.62
N THR A 62 -49.28 -13.70 12.84
CA THR A 62 -49.38 -12.88 14.04
C THR A 62 -48.05 -12.68 14.69
N ARG A 63 -47.83 -11.53 15.29
CA ARG A 63 -46.61 -11.22 16.04
C ARG A 63 -46.56 -12.02 17.35
N ALA A 64 -45.41 -12.62 17.64
CA ALA A 64 -45.16 -13.43 18.86
C ALA A 64 -44.19 -12.69 19.84
N GLY A 65 -44.12 -11.37 19.79
CA GLY A 65 -43.24 -10.56 20.61
C GLY A 65 -42.06 -10.00 19.82
N THR A 66 -41.04 -9.56 20.53
CA THR A 66 -39.80 -9.01 19.98
C THR A 66 -38.59 -9.60 20.73
N TYR A 67 -37.42 -9.51 20.14
CA TYR A 67 -36.14 -9.70 20.85
C TYR A 67 -35.23 -8.53 20.58
N GLU A 68 -34.37 -8.22 21.54
CA GLU A 68 -33.40 -7.15 21.41
C GLU A 68 -32.16 -7.63 20.69
N ARG A 69 -31.66 -6.77 19.80
CA ARG A 69 -30.42 -6.97 19.06
C ARG A 69 -29.65 -5.67 19.00
N ARG A 70 -28.36 -5.68 19.34
CA ARG A 70 -27.50 -4.52 19.21
C ARG A 70 -26.94 -4.41 17.80
N LEU A 71 -26.92 -3.20 17.26
CA LEU A 71 -26.33 -2.86 15.97
C LEU A 71 -25.41 -1.65 16.13
N GLU A 72 -24.15 -1.80 15.72
CA GLU A 72 -23.20 -0.67 15.64
C GLU A 72 -23.45 0.09 14.35
N THR A 73 -23.83 1.37 14.47
CA THR A 73 -24.09 2.29 13.36
C THR A 73 -23.10 3.45 13.38
N LYS A 74 -23.13 4.31 12.35
CA LYS A 74 -22.37 5.57 12.35
C LYS A 74 -22.74 6.51 13.48
N ALA A 75 -23.97 6.41 14.00
CA ALA A 75 -24.45 7.20 15.14
C ALA A 75 -24.07 6.62 16.51
N GLY A 76 -23.42 5.45 16.54
CA GLY A 76 -23.10 4.67 17.72
C GLY A 76 -23.92 3.38 17.80
N GLU A 77 -23.83 2.68 18.94
CA GLU A 77 -24.59 1.46 19.19
C GLU A 77 -26.07 1.79 19.42
N VAL A 78 -26.97 1.12 18.69
CA VAL A 78 -28.43 1.20 18.82
C VAL A 78 -29.03 -0.16 19.17
N THR A 79 -30.16 -0.16 19.86
CA THR A 79 -30.88 -1.37 20.25
C THR A 79 -32.09 -1.59 19.37
N LEU A 80 -32.07 -2.62 18.57
CA LEU A 80 -33.15 -2.99 17.67
C LEU A 80 -34.13 -3.95 18.34
N LYS A 81 -35.42 -3.68 18.25
CA LYS A 81 -36.52 -4.54 18.71
C LYS A 81 -37.03 -5.36 17.53
N VAL A 82 -36.31 -6.47 17.23
CA VAL A 82 -36.63 -7.30 16.09
C VAL A 82 -37.91 -8.10 16.32
N PRO A 83 -38.95 -7.97 15.46
CA PRO A 83 -40.20 -8.69 15.62
C PRO A 83 -40.01 -10.22 15.49
N LYS A 84 -40.79 -10.97 16.28
CA LYS A 84 -40.99 -12.42 16.12
C LYS A 84 -42.38 -12.67 15.56
N LEU A 85 -42.46 -13.47 14.52
CA LEU A 85 -43.72 -13.96 13.97
C LEU A 85 -43.99 -15.39 14.45
N ARG A 86 -45.24 -15.79 14.46
CA ARG A 86 -45.65 -17.07 15.06
C ARG A 86 -45.32 -18.27 14.19
N THR A 87 -45.52 -18.15 12.90
CA THR A 87 -45.37 -19.25 11.91
C THR A 87 -44.29 -18.90 10.86
N LEU A 88 -44.20 -17.68 10.40
CA LEU A 88 -43.22 -17.25 9.39
C LEU A 88 -41.89 -16.87 10.02
N PRO A 89 -40.76 -17.19 9.40
CA PRO A 89 -39.47 -16.61 9.81
C PRO A 89 -39.48 -15.09 9.48
N PHE A 90 -39.10 -14.26 10.46
CA PHE A 90 -38.87 -12.85 10.18
C PHE A 90 -37.47 -12.65 9.63
N GLU A 91 -37.37 -12.39 8.34
CA GLU A 91 -36.13 -12.04 7.64
C GLU A 91 -36.26 -10.63 7.12
N SER A 92 -35.55 -9.69 7.72
CA SER A 92 -35.59 -8.26 7.36
C SER A 92 -34.71 -7.97 6.16
N ALA A 93 -35.22 -7.19 5.20
CA ALA A 93 -34.44 -6.62 4.10
C ALA A 93 -33.54 -5.46 4.59
N ILE A 94 -33.86 -4.87 5.75
CA ILE A 94 -33.15 -3.71 6.31
C ILE A 94 -31.86 -4.13 7.00
N ILE A 95 -31.89 -5.32 7.67
CA ILE A 95 -30.78 -5.80 8.51
C ILE A 95 -30.50 -7.27 8.17
N GLU A 96 -29.33 -7.52 7.57
CA GLU A 96 -28.89 -8.89 7.32
C GLU A 96 -28.83 -9.72 8.60
N ARG A 97 -29.34 -10.93 8.53
CA ARG A 97 -29.32 -11.90 9.63
C ARG A 97 -27.87 -12.08 10.11
N TYR A 98 -27.65 -12.01 11.42
CA TYR A 98 -26.35 -12.11 12.09
C TYR A 98 -25.38 -10.92 11.89
N ARG A 99 -25.74 -9.87 11.19
CA ARG A 99 -24.90 -8.67 11.09
C ARG A 99 -24.99 -7.84 12.38
N ARG A 100 -23.84 -7.58 13.00
CA ARG A 100 -23.73 -6.78 14.22
C ARG A 100 -23.33 -5.34 13.97
N ARG A 101 -22.93 -5.03 12.73
CA ARG A 101 -22.44 -3.71 12.32
C ARG A 101 -23.07 -3.27 11.02
N GLU A 102 -23.29 -1.99 10.88
CA GLU A 102 -23.65 -1.37 9.62
C GLU A 102 -22.53 -1.57 8.59
N ALA A 103 -22.88 -1.77 7.30
CA ALA A 103 -21.91 -1.97 6.22
C ALA A 103 -20.86 -0.87 6.17
N SER A 104 -21.27 0.35 6.33
CA SER A 104 -20.40 1.54 6.29
C SER A 104 -19.38 1.58 7.45
N VAL A 105 -19.71 1.02 8.60
CA VAL A 105 -18.77 0.88 9.73
C VAL A 105 -17.72 -0.19 9.40
N GLU A 106 -18.15 -1.33 8.85
CA GLU A 106 -17.20 -2.38 8.41
C GLU A 106 -16.27 -1.85 7.31
N GLU A 107 -16.79 -1.13 6.32
CA GLU A 107 -16.01 -0.50 5.25
C GLU A 107 -15.00 0.52 5.80
N ALA A 108 -15.41 1.36 6.76
CA ALA A 108 -14.52 2.32 7.40
C ALA A 108 -13.37 1.63 8.17
N LEU A 109 -13.66 0.53 8.89
CA LEU A 109 -12.64 -0.25 9.59
C LEU A 109 -11.64 -0.87 8.61
N ILE A 110 -12.14 -1.38 7.49
CA ILE A 110 -11.36 -1.91 6.39
C ILE A 110 -10.44 -0.83 5.81
N GLU A 111 -10.98 0.34 5.49
CA GLU A 111 -10.21 1.46 4.93
C GLU A 111 -9.17 1.98 5.93
N MET A 112 -9.49 2.07 7.21
CA MET A 112 -8.50 2.41 8.25
C MET A 112 -7.32 1.43 8.25
N TYR A 113 -7.60 0.13 8.17
CA TYR A 113 -6.54 -0.89 8.11
C TYR A 113 -5.72 -0.77 6.81
N LEU A 114 -6.38 -0.64 5.66
CA LEU A 114 -5.73 -0.47 4.35
C LEU A 114 -4.90 0.83 4.31
N ALA A 115 -5.40 1.91 4.93
CA ALA A 115 -4.65 3.14 5.13
C ALA A 115 -3.46 2.98 6.09
N GLY A 116 -3.41 1.85 6.83
CA GLY A 116 -2.32 1.47 7.71
C GLY A 116 -2.45 2.00 9.13
N VAL A 117 -3.66 2.22 9.62
CA VAL A 117 -3.91 2.43 11.04
C VAL A 117 -3.65 1.09 11.75
N SER A 118 -2.86 1.09 12.83
CA SER A 118 -2.63 -0.15 13.58
C SER A 118 -3.93 -0.63 14.22
N VAL A 119 -4.07 -1.95 14.36
CA VAL A 119 -5.28 -2.55 14.95
C VAL A 119 -5.60 -1.97 16.31
N ARG A 120 -4.59 -1.75 17.17
CA ARG A 120 -4.78 -1.09 18.47
C ARG A 120 -5.30 0.33 18.36
N ARG A 121 -4.80 1.10 17.39
CA ARG A 121 -5.26 2.47 17.17
C ARG A 121 -6.65 2.54 16.53
N VAL A 122 -7.08 1.48 15.87
CA VAL A 122 -8.48 1.36 15.40
C VAL A 122 -9.44 1.35 16.59
N GLU A 123 -9.08 0.67 17.69
CA GLU A 123 -9.90 0.68 18.93
C GLU A 123 -10.09 2.10 19.48
N ASP A 124 -9.00 2.89 19.57
CA ASP A 124 -9.07 4.28 20.05
C ASP A 124 -9.88 5.18 19.11
N VAL A 125 -9.70 5.00 17.79
CA VAL A 125 -10.42 5.78 16.77
C VAL A 125 -11.91 5.45 16.77
N THR A 126 -12.27 4.17 16.91
CA THR A 126 -13.67 3.74 16.95
C THR A 126 -14.37 4.21 18.22
N GLU A 127 -13.68 4.19 19.34
CA GLU A 127 -14.19 4.77 20.59
C GLU A 127 -14.46 6.27 20.45
N ALA A 128 -13.50 7.01 19.84
CA ALA A 128 -13.64 8.45 19.66
C ALA A 128 -14.74 8.84 18.65
N LEU A 129 -14.94 8.04 17.57
CA LEU A 129 -15.90 8.35 16.51
C LEU A 129 -17.31 7.83 16.80
N TRP A 130 -17.43 6.67 17.43
CA TRP A 130 -18.72 5.96 17.58
C TRP A 130 -19.09 5.63 19.03
N GLY A 131 -18.23 6.00 19.99
CA GLY A 131 -18.44 5.73 21.42
C GLY A 131 -18.33 4.23 21.79
N THR A 132 -17.84 3.39 20.87
CA THR A 132 -17.69 1.93 21.09
C THR A 132 -16.31 1.46 20.66
N ARG A 133 -15.69 0.60 21.48
CA ARG A 133 -14.42 -0.06 21.13
C ARG A 133 -14.67 -1.27 20.26
N VAL A 134 -14.12 -1.25 19.05
CA VAL A 134 -14.09 -2.44 18.20
C VAL A 134 -12.85 -3.25 18.55
N SER A 135 -13.03 -4.45 19.08
CA SER A 135 -11.91 -5.29 19.53
C SER A 135 -10.93 -5.63 18.40
N SER A 136 -9.65 -5.80 18.74
CA SER A 136 -8.59 -6.23 17.81
C SER A 136 -8.93 -7.55 17.09
N GLY A 137 -9.61 -8.48 17.77
CA GLY A 137 -10.11 -9.71 17.17
C GLY A 137 -11.14 -9.46 16.07
N THR A 138 -12.04 -8.48 16.24
CA THR A 138 -13.00 -8.09 15.20
C THR A 138 -12.32 -7.52 13.97
N VAL A 139 -11.36 -6.61 14.16
CA VAL A 139 -10.58 -6.03 13.05
C VAL A 139 -9.79 -7.13 12.33
N SER A 140 -9.22 -8.08 13.06
CA SER A 140 -8.52 -9.25 12.49
C SER A 140 -9.45 -10.11 11.64
N ASN A 141 -10.67 -10.40 12.10
CA ASN A 141 -11.66 -11.16 11.33
C ASN A 141 -12.14 -10.43 10.07
N LEU A 142 -12.31 -9.12 10.14
CA LEU A 142 -12.63 -8.30 8.96
C LEU A 142 -11.48 -8.32 7.95
N ASN A 143 -10.23 -8.29 8.41
CA ASN A 143 -9.06 -8.39 7.55
C ASN A 143 -9.03 -9.71 6.77
N GLN A 144 -9.43 -10.82 7.36
CA GLN A 144 -9.52 -12.12 6.64
C GLN A 144 -10.53 -12.07 5.48
N LYS A 145 -11.66 -11.37 5.64
CA LYS A 145 -12.63 -11.18 4.55
C LYS A 145 -12.00 -10.41 3.38
N ILE A 146 -11.13 -9.43 3.69
CA ILE A 146 -10.48 -8.61 2.67
C ILE A 146 -9.36 -9.36 1.96
N TYR A 147 -8.75 -10.36 2.59
CA TYR A 147 -7.64 -11.11 1.99
C TYR A 147 -8.00 -11.67 0.61
N LYS A 148 -9.23 -12.12 0.41
CA LYS A 148 -9.71 -12.57 -0.92
C LYS A 148 -9.62 -11.47 -1.98
N HIS A 149 -10.00 -10.24 -1.64
CA HIS A 149 -9.92 -9.09 -2.54
C HIS A 149 -8.48 -8.64 -2.79
N ILE A 150 -7.62 -8.70 -1.76
CA ILE A 150 -6.20 -8.38 -1.89
C ILE A 150 -5.51 -9.45 -2.73
N GLU A 151 -5.82 -10.74 -2.52
CA GLU A 151 -5.30 -11.84 -3.32
C GLU A 151 -5.73 -11.73 -4.79
N ALA A 152 -6.98 -11.43 -5.07
CA ALA A 152 -7.48 -11.20 -6.43
C ALA A 152 -6.73 -10.01 -7.08
N TRP A 153 -6.54 -8.91 -6.34
CA TRP A 153 -5.79 -7.75 -6.83
C TRP A 153 -4.31 -8.08 -7.09
N ARG A 154 -3.67 -8.82 -6.20
CA ARG A 154 -2.26 -9.22 -6.29
C ARG A 154 -2.00 -10.12 -7.49
N ASN A 155 -2.94 -11.02 -7.78
CA ASN A 155 -2.84 -12.02 -8.85
C ASN A 155 -3.56 -11.62 -10.15
N ARG A 156 -4.04 -10.37 -10.26
CA ARG A 156 -4.72 -9.88 -11.48
C ARG A 156 -3.82 -9.99 -12.70
N PRO A 157 -4.37 -10.16 -13.90
CA PRO A 157 -3.61 -10.09 -15.16
C PRO A 157 -2.82 -8.79 -15.26
N ILE A 158 -1.65 -8.86 -15.89
CA ILE A 158 -0.83 -7.69 -16.22
C ILE A 158 -1.10 -7.37 -17.69
N GLU A 159 -1.78 -6.26 -17.93
CA GLU A 159 -2.20 -5.83 -19.26
C GLU A 159 -1.27 -4.74 -19.78
N GLY A 160 -0.95 -4.82 -21.08
CA GLY A 160 -0.07 -3.88 -21.77
C GLY A 160 1.42 -4.19 -21.61
N GLU A 161 2.25 -3.30 -22.13
CA GLU A 161 3.70 -3.42 -22.12
C GLU A 161 4.33 -2.54 -21.06
N TYR A 162 5.41 -3.04 -20.44
CA TYR A 162 6.15 -2.34 -19.39
C TYR A 162 7.63 -2.28 -19.72
N PRO A 163 8.08 -1.31 -20.52
CA PRO A 163 9.48 -1.18 -20.91
C PRO A 163 10.46 -1.08 -19.74
N TYR A 164 10.06 -0.45 -18.64
CA TYR A 164 10.88 -0.32 -17.44
C TYR A 164 10.27 -1.03 -16.25
N VAL A 165 11.01 -1.95 -15.65
CA VAL A 165 10.59 -2.74 -14.49
C VAL A 165 11.59 -2.56 -13.36
N PHE A 166 11.11 -2.18 -12.18
CA PHE A 166 11.91 -2.02 -10.97
C PHE A 166 11.62 -3.18 -10.04
N LEU A 167 12.68 -3.82 -9.53
CA LEU A 167 12.63 -4.98 -8.64
C LEU A 167 13.38 -4.68 -7.34
N ASP A 168 12.81 -5.07 -6.20
CA ASP A 168 13.45 -4.92 -4.89
C ASP A 168 12.84 -5.88 -3.88
N GLY A 169 13.58 -6.16 -2.80
CA GLY A 169 13.16 -6.98 -1.69
C GLY A 169 12.99 -6.19 -0.40
N LEU A 170 12.09 -6.63 0.44
CA LEU A 170 11.84 -6.09 1.76
C LEU A 170 11.88 -7.21 2.80
N VAL A 171 12.87 -7.19 3.69
CA VAL A 171 12.94 -8.15 4.80
C VAL A 171 12.06 -7.68 5.95
N LEU A 172 11.14 -8.55 6.37
CA LEU A 172 10.24 -8.39 7.50
C LEU A 172 10.51 -9.46 8.56
N LYS A 173 10.21 -9.14 9.81
CA LYS A 173 10.28 -10.09 10.92
C LYS A 173 8.93 -10.79 11.09
N ARG A 174 8.93 -12.09 11.29
CA ARG A 174 7.74 -12.87 11.68
C ARG A 174 8.03 -13.76 12.88
N THR A 175 7.00 -14.06 13.64
CA THR A 175 7.07 -15.08 14.71
C THR A 175 6.68 -16.44 14.12
N TRP A 176 7.48 -17.46 14.40
CA TRP A 176 7.23 -18.84 13.99
C TRP A 176 7.61 -19.76 15.14
N ALA A 177 6.65 -20.53 15.66
CA ALA A 177 6.88 -21.45 16.79
C ALA A 177 7.65 -20.78 17.98
N GLY A 178 7.31 -19.54 18.31
CA GLY A 178 7.97 -18.77 19.38
C GLY A 178 9.26 -18.06 18.99
N GLU A 179 9.82 -18.33 17.81
CA GLU A 179 11.03 -17.67 17.30
C GLU A 179 10.70 -16.56 16.30
N VAL A 180 11.51 -15.50 16.28
CA VAL A 180 11.39 -14.43 15.29
C VAL A 180 12.29 -14.72 14.11
N ARG A 181 11.71 -14.95 12.94
CA ARG A 181 12.42 -15.20 11.66
C ARG A 181 12.22 -14.05 10.69
N ASN A 182 13.17 -13.90 9.76
CA ASN A 182 13.06 -12.95 8.66
C ASN A 182 12.30 -13.58 7.49
N VAL A 183 11.40 -12.78 6.90
CA VAL A 183 10.68 -13.11 5.65
C VAL A 183 11.02 -12.04 4.65
N SER A 184 11.41 -12.42 3.45
CA SER A 184 11.56 -11.52 2.33
C SER A 184 10.23 -11.36 1.60
N VAL A 185 9.86 -10.12 1.29
CA VAL A 185 8.75 -9.79 0.42
C VAL A 185 9.32 -9.14 -0.84
N LEU A 186 9.18 -9.82 -1.97
CA LEU A 186 9.66 -9.37 -3.27
C LEU A 186 8.60 -8.51 -3.93
N ALA A 187 8.97 -7.36 -4.48
CA ALA A 187 8.05 -6.42 -5.10
C ALA A 187 8.54 -5.98 -6.48
N ALA A 188 7.58 -5.78 -7.39
CA ALA A 188 7.80 -5.26 -8.73
C ALA A 188 6.87 -4.10 -9.04
N ILE A 189 7.42 -3.02 -9.56
CA ILE A 189 6.66 -1.94 -10.20
C ILE A 189 7.15 -1.76 -11.63
N GLY A 190 6.27 -1.33 -12.53
CA GLY A 190 6.62 -1.03 -13.91
C GLY A 190 6.18 0.36 -14.32
N VAL A 191 6.85 0.89 -15.35
CA VAL A 191 6.37 2.03 -16.12
C VAL A 191 5.81 1.48 -17.42
N GLY A 192 4.51 1.64 -17.63
CA GLY A 192 3.84 1.15 -18.82
C GLY A 192 4.15 1.98 -20.05
N ALA A 193 3.82 1.46 -21.23
CA ALA A 193 3.90 2.20 -22.50
C ALA A 193 3.06 3.49 -22.47
N ASP A 194 2.07 3.58 -21.58
CA ASP A 194 1.27 4.77 -21.28
C ASP A 194 2.01 5.84 -20.43
N GLY A 195 3.20 5.52 -19.92
CA GLY A 195 4.01 6.38 -19.08
C GLY A 195 3.60 6.43 -17.60
N TYR A 196 2.62 5.64 -17.19
CA TYR A 196 2.17 5.55 -15.80
C TYR A 196 2.88 4.42 -15.05
N ARG A 197 3.04 4.61 -13.74
CA ARG A 197 3.59 3.57 -12.86
C ARG A 197 2.48 2.64 -12.40
N LYS A 198 2.73 1.34 -12.46
CA LYS A 198 1.83 0.32 -11.94
C LYS A 198 2.57 -0.64 -11.01
N VAL A 199 1.88 -1.11 -9.98
CA VAL A 199 2.38 -2.24 -9.17
C VAL A 199 2.13 -3.50 -9.98
N LEU A 200 3.20 -4.19 -10.37
CA LEU A 200 3.13 -5.40 -11.18
C LEU A 200 2.94 -6.63 -10.31
N GLY A 201 3.59 -6.69 -9.16
CA GLY A 201 3.48 -7.84 -8.29
C GLY A 201 4.11 -7.65 -6.93
N ILE A 202 3.72 -8.53 -6.04
CA ILE A 202 4.31 -8.73 -4.73
C ILE A 202 4.18 -10.20 -4.36
N SER A 203 5.25 -10.80 -3.81
CA SER A 203 5.28 -12.19 -3.39
C SER A 203 6.09 -12.37 -2.13
N GLU A 204 5.79 -13.39 -1.35
CA GLU A 204 6.67 -13.84 -0.28
C GLU A 204 7.82 -14.65 -0.90
N GLY A 205 9.06 -14.35 -0.48
CA GLY A 205 10.24 -15.14 -0.74
C GLY A 205 10.80 -15.64 0.58
N ALA A 206 11.22 -16.89 0.64
CA ALA A 206 11.89 -17.42 1.85
C ALA A 206 13.16 -16.65 2.13
N LYS A 207 13.89 -16.29 1.08
CA LYS A 207 15.08 -15.42 1.06
C LYS A 207 15.13 -14.67 -0.29
N GLU A 208 15.99 -13.66 -0.38
CA GLU A 208 16.33 -13.02 -1.67
C GLU A 208 17.35 -13.87 -2.42
N ASP A 209 17.01 -15.15 -2.68
CA ASP A 209 17.83 -16.11 -3.41
C ASP A 209 17.31 -16.33 -4.84
N LYS A 210 18.05 -17.09 -5.62
CA LYS A 210 17.70 -17.41 -7.02
C LYS A 210 16.32 -18.06 -7.14
N ALA A 211 15.99 -18.99 -6.24
CA ALA A 211 14.73 -19.71 -6.30
C ALA A 211 13.53 -18.78 -6.06
N GLY A 212 13.63 -17.86 -5.10
CA GLY A 212 12.61 -16.85 -4.81
C GLY A 212 12.40 -15.89 -5.99
N TRP A 213 13.50 -15.39 -6.57
CA TRP A 213 13.42 -14.49 -7.72
C TRP A 213 12.92 -15.18 -8.98
N SER A 214 13.36 -16.40 -9.27
CA SER A 214 12.88 -17.19 -10.41
C SER A 214 11.37 -17.46 -10.31
N ALA A 215 10.90 -17.88 -9.15
CA ALA A 215 9.47 -18.09 -8.91
C ALA A 215 8.67 -16.79 -9.08
N PHE A 216 9.19 -15.67 -8.59
CA PHE A 216 8.54 -14.37 -8.71
C PHE A 216 8.49 -13.87 -10.16
N LEU A 217 9.61 -13.91 -10.90
CA LEU A 217 9.66 -13.50 -12.31
C LEU A 217 8.81 -14.40 -13.20
N LYS A 218 8.80 -15.71 -12.96
CA LYS A 218 7.89 -16.65 -13.61
C LYS A 218 6.43 -16.23 -13.36
N HIS A 219 6.05 -15.99 -12.10
CA HIS A 219 4.70 -15.53 -11.75
C HIS A 219 4.30 -14.24 -12.47
N LEU A 220 5.21 -13.26 -12.60
CA LEU A 220 4.95 -12.03 -13.36
C LEU A 220 4.73 -12.34 -14.85
N LYS A 221 5.54 -13.22 -15.43
CA LYS A 221 5.44 -13.64 -16.83
C LYS A 221 4.13 -14.39 -17.12
N ASP A 222 3.76 -15.33 -16.24
CA ASP A 222 2.52 -16.11 -16.35
C ASP A 222 1.27 -15.21 -16.25
N ARG A 223 1.37 -14.08 -15.54
CA ARG A 223 0.31 -13.06 -15.45
C ARG A 223 0.30 -12.07 -16.59
N GLY A 224 1.21 -12.16 -17.56
CA GLY A 224 1.22 -11.35 -18.75
C GLY A 224 2.22 -10.19 -18.77
N LEU A 225 3.25 -10.17 -17.91
CA LEU A 225 4.30 -9.15 -18.01
C LEU A 225 5.06 -9.28 -19.33
N ALA A 226 4.89 -8.29 -20.20
CA ALA A 226 5.46 -8.23 -21.54
C ALA A 226 6.15 -6.88 -21.82
N GLY A 227 6.94 -6.81 -22.90
CA GLY A 227 7.58 -5.60 -23.40
C GLY A 227 8.69 -5.04 -22.51
N ALA A 228 9.21 -5.81 -21.53
CA ALA A 228 10.27 -5.37 -20.65
C ALA A 228 11.59 -5.21 -21.42
N GLN A 229 12.14 -4.00 -21.43
CA GLN A 229 13.40 -3.64 -22.07
C GLN A 229 14.52 -3.42 -21.04
N LEU A 230 14.18 -2.94 -19.83
CA LEU A 230 15.14 -2.67 -18.77
C LEU A 230 14.59 -3.09 -17.41
N PHE A 231 15.31 -3.95 -16.71
CA PHE A 231 15.10 -4.25 -15.30
C PHE A 231 16.07 -3.45 -14.45
N ILE A 232 15.56 -2.77 -13.42
CA ILE A 232 16.34 -1.94 -12.49
C ILE A 232 16.27 -2.57 -11.10
N SER A 233 17.42 -2.90 -10.50
CA SER A 233 17.48 -3.51 -9.17
C SER A 233 18.79 -3.25 -8.46
N ASP A 234 18.94 -3.76 -7.24
CA ASP A 234 20.25 -3.95 -6.61
C ASP A 234 20.97 -5.18 -7.24
N ALA A 235 22.25 -5.28 -6.97
CA ALA A 235 23.07 -6.41 -7.43
C ALA A 235 22.83 -7.63 -6.55
N CYS A 236 21.91 -8.48 -6.95
CA CYS A 236 21.67 -9.79 -6.40
C CYS A 236 21.90 -10.82 -7.52
N SER A 237 22.88 -11.71 -7.36
CA SER A 237 23.25 -12.68 -8.41
C SER A 237 22.07 -13.54 -8.83
N GLY A 238 21.30 -14.06 -7.87
CA GLY A 238 20.13 -14.87 -8.14
C GLY A 238 19.04 -14.13 -8.93
N LEU A 239 18.88 -12.82 -8.72
CA LEU A 239 17.96 -11.99 -9.49
C LEU A 239 18.45 -11.77 -10.92
N ILE A 240 19.74 -11.44 -11.08
CA ILE A 240 20.34 -11.18 -12.40
C ILE A 240 20.24 -12.43 -13.29
N GLU A 241 20.61 -13.59 -12.74
CA GLU A 241 20.48 -14.88 -13.44
C GLU A 241 19.02 -15.16 -13.83
N SER A 242 18.07 -14.91 -12.93
CA SER A 242 16.65 -15.11 -13.19
C SER A 242 16.11 -14.16 -14.26
N ILE A 243 16.57 -12.89 -14.30
CA ILE A 243 16.22 -11.96 -15.38
C ILE A 243 16.69 -12.51 -16.73
N GLY A 244 17.94 -12.99 -16.82
CA GLY A 244 18.48 -13.59 -18.04
C GLY A 244 17.71 -14.83 -18.50
N GLU A 245 17.19 -15.62 -17.57
CA GLU A 245 16.40 -16.82 -17.85
C GLU A 245 15.00 -16.50 -18.40
N PHE A 246 14.28 -15.59 -17.74
CA PHE A 246 12.87 -15.30 -18.08
C PHE A 246 12.68 -14.19 -19.10
N TYR A 247 13.63 -13.25 -19.19
CA TYR A 247 13.58 -12.06 -20.05
C TYR A 247 14.93 -11.80 -20.75
N PRO A 248 15.43 -12.74 -21.58
CA PRO A 248 16.79 -12.66 -22.16
C PRO A 248 17.00 -11.45 -23.08
N ALA A 249 15.93 -10.87 -23.63
CA ALA A 249 16.01 -9.69 -24.48
C ALA A 249 16.09 -8.37 -23.69
N ALA A 250 15.86 -8.40 -22.38
CA ALA A 250 15.87 -7.21 -21.54
C ALA A 250 17.25 -6.94 -20.96
N ALA A 251 17.66 -5.67 -20.96
CA ALA A 251 18.86 -5.24 -20.26
C ALA A 251 18.64 -5.20 -18.73
N TRP A 252 19.73 -5.34 -17.97
CA TRP A 252 19.74 -5.13 -16.53
C TRP A 252 20.52 -3.86 -16.18
N GLN A 253 19.96 -3.04 -15.31
CA GLN A 253 20.54 -1.83 -14.75
C GLN A 253 20.74 -2.00 -13.26
N ARG A 254 21.99 -1.99 -12.81
CA ARG A 254 22.31 -1.90 -11.39
C ARG A 254 21.94 -0.51 -10.85
N CYS A 255 21.24 -0.45 -9.76
CA CYS A 255 20.91 0.82 -9.10
C CYS A 255 22.16 1.61 -8.71
N ALA A 256 22.37 2.78 -9.31
CA ALA A 256 23.55 3.62 -9.07
C ALA A 256 23.66 4.05 -7.57
N VAL A 257 22.54 4.20 -6.85
CA VAL A 257 22.56 4.54 -5.42
C VAL A 257 23.09 3.38 -4.58
N HIS A 258 22.67 2.14 -4.85
CA HIS A 258 23.19 0.96 -4.17
C HIS A 258 24.65 0.73 -4.51
N PHE A 259 25.05 0.91 -5.77
CA PHE A 259 26.46 0.88 -6.16
C PHE A 259 27.30 1.90 -5.35
N TYR A 260 26.83 3.15 -5.21
CA TYR A 260 27.53 4.14 -4.40
C TYR A 260 27.65 3.72 -2.94
N ARG A 261 26.57 3.19 -2.34
CA ARG A 261 26.59 2.70 -0.95
C ARG A 261 27.61 1.58 -0.77
N ASN A 262 27.71 0.66 -1.74
CA ASN A 262 28.67 -0.42 -1.70
C ASN A 262 30.11 0.10 -1.75
N VAL A 263 30.40 1.09 -2.61
CA VAL A 263 31.73 1.72 -2.63
C VAL A 263 32.01 2.46 -1.33
N PHE A 264 31.04 3.20 -0.79
CA PHE A 264 31.22 3.95 0.47
C PHE A 264 31.46 3.04 1.68
N SER A 265 30.96 1.81 1.67
CA SER A 265 31.15 0.86 2.77
C SER A 265 32.63 0.49 3.02
N VAL A 266 33.46 0.63 2.00
CA VAL A 266 34.92 0.32 2.04
C VAL A 266 35.79 1.59 2.05
N VAL A 267 35.19 2.78 2.13
CA VAL A 267 35.87 4.07 2.15
C VAL A 267 35.85 4.68 3.55
N PRO A 268 37.00 5.15 4.08
CA PRO A 268 37.02 5.87 5.35
C PRO A 268 36.08 7.08 5.36
N LYS A 269 35.39 7.32 6.48
CA LYS A 269 34.33 8.35 6.61
C LYS A 269 34.77 9.74 6.11
N GLY A 270 35.99 10.16 6.43
CA GLY A 270 36.52 11.47 6.00
C GLY A 270 36.73 11.62 4.49
N LYS A 271 36.83 10.50 3.73
CA LYS A 271 37.04 10.53 2.28
C LYS A 271 35.73 10.29 1.47
N VAL A 272 34.64 9.89 2.12
CA VAL A 272 33.38 9.55 1.43
C VAL A 272 32.87 10.70 0.57
N ARG A 273 32.94 11.95 1.04
CA ARG A 273 32.46 13.12 0.27
C ARG A 273 33.21 13.29 -1.05
N ALA A 274 34.54 13.15 -1.03
CA ALA A 274 35.36 13.24 -2.24
C ALA A 274 35.07 12.09 -3.22
N VAL A 275 35.00 10.85 -2.70
CA VAL A 275 34.65 9.68 -3.52
C VAL A 275 33.23 9.83 -4.11
N ALA A 276 32.27 10.34 -3.36
CA ALA A 276 30.93 10.58 -3.86
C ALA A 276 30.89 11.57 -5.05
N GLN A 277 31.73 12.60 -5.03
CA GLN A 277 31.86 13.54 -6.15
C GLN A 277 32.44 12.84 -7.39
N MET A 278 33.47 12.00 -7.21
CA MET A 278 34.06 11.23 -8.31
C MET A 278 33.03 10.26 -8.95
N LEU A 279 32.30 9.49 -8.13
CA LEU A 279 31.29 8.57 -8.63
C LEU A 279 30.12 9.28 -9.34
N LYS A 280 29.69 10.43 -8.82
CA LYS A 280 28.66 11.24 -9.48
C LYS A 280 29.12 11.78 -10.84
N ALA A 281 30.39 12.10 -10.98
CA ALA A 281 30.97 12.58 -12.25
C ALA A 281 30.89 11.53 -13.35
N ILE A 282 31.00 10.22 -13.02
CA ILE A 282 30.81 9.11 -13.98
C ILE A 282 29.40 9.15 -14.57
N HIS A 283 28.37 9.30 -13.72
CA HIS A 283 26.97 9.29 -14.14
C HIS A 283 26.44 10.68 -14.59
N ALA A 284 27.32 11.65 -14.74
CA ALA A 284 27.02 12.98 -15.27
C ALA A 284 27.58 13.17 -16.69
N CYS A 285 28.20 12.16 -17.26
CA CYS A 285 28.71 12.21 -18.64
C CYS A 285 27.56 12.18 -19.65
N GLU A 286 27.86 12.68 -20.84
CA GLU A 286 26.93 12.83 -21.96
C GLU A 286 26.58 11.50 -22.63
N ASP A 287 27.47 10.52 -22.60
CA ASP A 287 27.28 9.21 -23.21
C ASP A 287 27.99 8.09 -22.40
N ARG A 288 27.76 6.85 -22.82
CA ARG A 288 28.31 5.65 -22.17
C ARG A 288 29.85 5.57 -22.32
N ALA A 289 30.41 5.97 -23.45
CA ALA A 289 31.86 5.91 -23.70
C ALA A 289 32.60 6.88 -22.80
N ALA A 290 32.13 8.14 -22.72
CA ALA A 290 32.64 9.16 -21.80
C ALA A 290 32.51 8.72 -20.33
N ALA A 291 31.40 8.07 -19.96
CA ALA A 291 31.22 7.55 -18.62
C ALA A 291 32.20 6.42 -18.26
N LEU A 292 32.51 5.52 -19.20
CA LEU A 292 33.50 4.45 -19.00
C LEU A 292 34.91 5.04 -18.88
N ALA A 293 35.31 5.96 -19.78
CA ALA A 293 36.60 6.65 -19.69
C ALA A 293 36.75 7.43 -18.37
N LYS A 294 35.68 8.09 -17.92
CA LYS A 294 35.64 8.75 -16.61
C LYS A 294 35.78 7.76 -15.46
N ALA A 295 35.19 6.57 -15.56
CA ALA A 295 35.29 5.54 -14.55
C ALA A 295 36.72 5.02 -14.41
N GLU A 296 37.44 4.81 -15.53
CA GLU A 296 38.87 4.43 -15.52
C GLU A 296 39.71 5.48 -14.80
N ALA A 297 39.51 6.76 -15.14
CA ALA A 297 40.22 7.86 -14.48
C ALA A 297 39.91 7.93 -12.97
N VAL A 298 38.66 7.61 -12.56
CA VAL A 298 38.25 7.53 -11.15
C VAL A 298 38.95 6.35 -10.47
N VAL A 299 39.04 5.21 -11.11
CA VAL A 299 39.74 4.02 -10.58
C VAL A 299 41.21 4.34 -10.30
N GLU A 300 41.92 4.97 -11.23
CA GLU A 300 43.33 5.37 -11.03
C GLU A 300 43.45 6.42 -9.90
N LYS A 301 42.55 7.37 -9.81
CA LYS A 301 42.53 8.34 -8.72
C LYS A 301 42.30 7.67 -7.37
N LEU A 302 41.40 6.68 -7.29
CA LEU A 302 41.15 5.92 -6.05
C LEU A 302 42.39 5.12 -5.63
N ARG A 303 43.15 4.54 -6.60
CA ARG A 303 44.42 3.86 -6.33
C ARG A 303 45.47 4.83 -5.77
N THR A 304 45.62 6.00 -6.38
CA THR A 304 46.51 7.08 -5.90
C THR A 304 46.18 7.50 -4.46
N LEU A 305 44.89 7.54 -4.10
CA LEU A 305 44.40 7.84 -2.76
C LEU A 305 44.52 6.69 -1.76
N ARG A 306 45.16 5.58 -2.15
CA ARG A 306 45.28 4.32 -1.38
C ARG A 306 43.93 3.72 -0.98
N LEU A 307 42.95 3.79 -1.87
CA LEU A 307 41.60 3.20 -1.71
C LEU A 307 41.44 2.00 -2.65
N ALA A 308 42.33 1.02 -2.60
CA ALA A 308 42.40 -0.12 -3.52
C ALA A 308 41.08 -0.90 -3.60
N LYS A 309 40.44 -1.22 -2.46
CA LYS A 309 39.14 -1.91 -2.42
C LYS A 309 38.03 -1.13 -3.13
N ALA A 310 38.01 0.19 -2.98
CA ALA A 310 37.03 1.04 -3.65
C ALA A 310 37.29 1.09 -5.16
N ALA A 311 38.57 1.17 -5.57
CA ALA A 311 38.95 1.12 -6.98
C ALA A 311 38.52 -0.21 -7.66
N GLU A 312 38.75 -1.33 -6.99
CA GLU A 312 38.34 -2.65 -7.46
C GLU A 312 36.82 -2.76 -7.62
N LEU A 313 36.04 -2.33 -6.62
CA LEU A 313 34.56 -2.31 -6.72
C LEU A 313 34.06 -1.44 -7.88
N VAL A 314 34.68 -0.28 -8.10
CA VAL A 314 34.30 0.59 -9.23
C VAL A 314 34.65 -0.10 -10.54
N GLN A 315 35.85 -0.65 -10.68
CA GLN A 315 36.30 -1.31 -11.90
C GLN A 315 35.42 -2.50 -12.28
N GLN A 316 35.03 -3.33 -11.31
CA GLN A 316 34.22 -4.54 -11.55
C GLN A 316 32.75 -4.24 -11.85
N ALA A 317 32.18 -3.17 -11.30
CA ALA A 317 30.73 -3.03 -11.24
C ALA A 317 30.19 -1.77 -11.93
N VAL A 318 31.03 -0.85 -12.37
CA VAL A 318 30.55 0.41 -12.97
C VAL A 318 29.79 0.18 -14.26
N ALA A 319 30.20 -0.77 -15.11
CA ALA A 319 29.55 -1.05 -16.39
C ALA A 319 28.08 -1.44 -16.23
N ASP A 320 27.74 -2.17 -15.16
CA ASP A 320 26.37 -2.59 -14.82
C ASP A 320 25.47 -1.39 -14.44
N THR A 321 26.06 -0.28 -14.06
CA THR A 321 25.33 0.95 -13.67
C THR A 321 25.05 1.89 -14.84
N LEU A 322 25.50 1.53 -16.07
CA LEU A 322 25.46 2.37 -17.26
C LEU A 322 24.53 1.86 -18.37
N ALA A 323 23.71 0.84 -18.10
CA ALA A 323 22.77 0.30 -19.08
C ALA A 323 21.70 1.34 -19.49
N TYR A 324 21.38 2.29 -18.63
CA TYR A 324 20.41 3.35 -18.90
C TYR A 324 20.77 4.26 -20.06
N TYR A 325 22.06 4.35 -20.47
CA TYR A 325 22.50 5.15 -21.61
C TYR A 325 21.94 4.67 -22.96
N ALA A 326 21.49 3.42 -23.06
CA ALA A 326 20.81 2.89 -24.23
C ALA A 326 19.37 3.42 -24.42
N PHE A 327 18.89 4.26 -23.51
CA PHE A 327 17.52 4.75 -23.48
C PHE A 327 17.51 6.28 -23.61
N PRO A 328 16.34 6.92 -23.91
CA PRO A 328 16.24 8.37 -24.05
C PRO A 328 16.82 9.15 -22.86
N SER A 329 17.59 10.18 -23.12
CA SER A 329 18.31 10.97 -22.11
C SER A 329 17.40 11.56 -21.03
N GLN A 330 16.17 11.94 -21.42
CA GLN A 330 15.13 12.44 -20.51
C GLN A 330 14.69 11.40 -19.48
N HIS A 331 14.85 10.10 -19.76
CA HIS A 331 14.51 8.99 -18.86
C HIS A 331 15.64 8.67 -17.87
N TRP A 332 16.90 8.95 -18.19
CA TRP A 332 18.09 8.52 -17.42
C TRP A 332 17.97 8.79 -15.92
N ARG A 333 17.53 9.99 -15.54
CA ARG A 333 17.38 10.35 -14.13
C ARG A 333 16.42 9.41 -13.38
N SER A 334 15.41 8.90 -14.06
CA SER A 334 14.35 8.08 -13.50
C SER A 334 14.69 6.60 -13.48
N ILE A 335 15.47 6.10 -14.47
CA ILE A 335 15.74 4.66 -14.66
C ILE A 335 17.11 4.21 -14.16
N ARG A 336 18.06 5.12 -13.88
CA ARG A 336 19.39 4.76 -13.36
C ARG A 336 19.39 4.35 -11.88
N THR A 337 18.25 4.49 -11.17
CA THR A 337 18.15 4.18 -9.74
C THR A 337 16.84 3.47 -9.42
N ASN A 338 16.84 2.66 -8.36
CA ASN A 338 15.64 1.97 -7.85
C ASN A 338 14.81 2.84 -6.87
N ASN A 339 15.10 4.14 -6.81
CA ASN A 339 14.42 5.09 -5.91
C ASN A 339 12.88 5.06 -5.97
N PRO A 340 12.23 4.87 -7.14
CA PRO A 340 10.77 4.81 -7.21
C PRO A 340 10.18 3.69 -6.36
N LEU A 341 10.80 2.51 -6.37
CA LEU A 341 10.37 1.35 -5.59
C LEU A 341 10.87 1.45 -4.14
N GLU A 342 12.12 1.88 -3.91
CA GLU A 342 12.64 2.08 -2.55
C GLU A 342 11.77 3.00 -1.68
N ARG A 343 11.20 4.06 -2.26
CA ARG A 343 10.30 4.98 -1.54
C ARG A 343 9.04 4.27 -1.06
N ILE A 344 8.46 3.42 -1.89
CA ILE A 344 7.27 2.63 -1.57
C ILE A 344 7.62 1.61 -0.47
N LEU A 345 8.71 0.87 -0.64
CA LEU A 345 9.15 -0.12 0.34
C LEU A 345 9.52 0.51 1.69
N ARG A 346 10.03 1.74 1.69
CA ARG A 346 10.27 2.51 2.91
C ARG A 346 8.97 2.83 3.65
N GLU A 347 7.92 3.19 2.92
CA GLU A 347 6.59 3.43 3.50
C GLU A 347 6.00 2.14 4.06
N ILE A 348 6.12 1.03 3.34
CA ILE A 348 5.71 -0.30 3.83
C ILE A 348 6.50 -0.66 5.09
N ARG A 349 7.82 -0.51 5.08
CA ARG A 349 8.69 -0.78 6.23
C ARG A 349 8.31 0.06 7.45
N ARG A 350 7.96 1.32 7.25
CA ARG A 350 7.47 2.19 8.33
C ARG A 350 6.22 1.64 8.98
N ARG A 351 5.30 1.10 8.19
CA ARG A 351 4.04 0.51 8.65
C ARG A 351 4.24 -0.84 9.33
N THR A 352 5.02 -1.70 8.74
CA THR A 352 5.27 -3.04 9.28
C THR A 352 6.05 -3.01 10.60
N ARG A 353 6.88 -1.98 10.83
CA ARG A 353 7.54 -1.77 12.13
C ARG A 353 6.57 -1.55 13.28
N VAL A 354 5.41 -0.94 13.04
CA VAL A 354 4.39 -0.71 14.07
C VAL A 354 3.73 -2.04 14.50
N VAL A 355 3.64 -3.01 13.59
CA VAL A 355 3.10 -4.35 13.87
C VAL A 355 4.09 -5.18 14.71
N GLY A 356 5.40 -4.91 14.58
CA GLY A 356 6.46 -5.61 15.31
C GLY A 356 6.78 -6.94 14.66
N ALA A 357 6.03 -7.99 14.96
CA ALA A 357 6.21 -9.33 14.37
C ALA A 357 4.88 -9.82 13.77
N PHE A 358 4.96 -10.59 12.69
CA PHE A 358 3.81 -11.20 12.04
C PHE A 358 3.66 -12.66 12.48
N PRO A 359 2.43 -13.18 12.63
CA PRO A 359 2.21 -14.58 12.99
C PRO A 359 2.72 -15.53 11.90
N ASP A 360 2.59 -15.14 10.65
CA ASP A 360 3.00 -15.90 9.47
C ASP A 360 3.38 -15.00 8.30
N GLY A 361 3.95 -15.59 7.24
CA GLY A 361 4.34 -14.86 6.03
C GLY A 361 3.15 -14.35 5.23
N HIS A 362 2.04 -15.08 5.23
CA HIS A 362 0.83 -14.68 4.53
C HIS A 362 0.24 -13.38 5.09
N SER A 363 0.15 -13.24 6.42
CA SER A 363 -0.29 -12.01 7.08
C SER A 363 0.61 -10.81 6.75
N ALA A 364 1.93 -11.03 6.71
CA ALA A 364 2.89 -10.01 6.30
C ALA A 364 2.69 -9.60 4.83
N LEU A 365 2.53 -10.58 3.94
CA LEU A 365 2.28 -10.37 2.52
C LEU A 365 0.97 -9.61 2.28
N MET A 366 -0.12 -9.98 2.98
CA MET A 366 -1.41 -9.33 2.85
C MET A 366 -1.37 -7.86 3.27
N LEU A 367 -0.70 -7.53 4.37
CA LEU A 367 -0.53 -6.13 4.78
C LEU A 367 0.29 -5.33 3.77
N CYS A 368 1.38 -5.91 3.25
CA CYS A 368 2.20 -5.25 2.22
C CYS A 368 1.41 -5.04 0.92
N ALA A 369 0.66 -6.06 0.46
CA ALA A 369 -0.16 -5.99 -0.73
C ALA A 369 -1.31 -4.99 -0.60
N ALA A 370 -1.98 -4.94 0.55
CA ALA A 370 -2.99 -3.95 0.87
C ALA A 370 -2.44 -2.53 0.77
N ARG A 371 -1.24 -2.30 1.35
CA ARG A 371 -0.58 -1.00 1.29
C ARG A 371 -0.18 -0.61 -0.13
N LEU A 372 0.35 -1.54 -0.91
CA LEU A 372 0.66 -1.31 -2.33
C LEU A 372 -0.59 -0.97 -3.14
N ARG A 373 -1.70 -1.68 -2.91
CA ARG A 373 -2.99 -1.39 -3.55
C ARG A 373 -3.46 0.04 -3.24
N HIS A 374 -3.38 0.45 -1.99
CA HIS A 374 -3.71 1.81 -1.59
C HIS A 374 -2.82 2.84 -2.30
N ILE A 375 -1.49 2.64 -2.30
CA ILE A 375 -0.54 3.55 -2.97
C ILE A 375 -0.83 3.63 -4.48
N ALA A 376 -1.15 2.51 -5.13
CA ALA A 376 -1.49 2.47 -6.55
C ALA A 376 -2.70 3.34 -6.90
N GLY A 377 -3.68 3.49 -5.99
CA GLY A 377 -4.84 4.37 -6.14
C GLY A 377 -4.59 5.85 -5.86
N THR A 378 -3.41 6.22 -5.34
CA THR A 378 -3.06 7.63 -5.06
C THR A 378 -2.44 8.32 -6.28
N ARG A 379 -2.07 9.60 -6.11
CA ARG A 379 -1.30 10.36 -7.13
C ARG A 379 -0.04 9.64 -7.62
N TRP A 380 0.47 8.67 -6.88
CA TRP A 380 1.61 7.87 -7.30
C TRP A 380 1.30 7.05 -8.55
N GLY A 381 0.16 6.40 -8.63
CA GLY A 381 -0.26 5.58 -9.78
C GLY A 381 -1.02 6.37 -10.86
N THR A 382 -1.66 7.48 -10.48
CA THR A 382 -2.52 8.27 -11.38
C THR A 382 -1.82 9.45 -12.08
N ARG A 383 -0.55 9.73 -11.73
CA ARG A 383 0.26 10.75 -12.39
C ARG A 383 1.21 10.12 -13.39
N ARG A 384 1.22 10.63 -14.63
CA ARG A 384 2.21 10.25 -15.66
C ARG A 384 3.62 10.46 -15.13
N TYR A 385 4.48 9.45 -15.28
CA TYR A 385 5.82 9.42 -14.73
C TYR A 385 6.89 9.75 -15.77
N LEU A 386 6.76 9.18 -17.00
CA LEU A 386 7.66 9.40 -18.13
C LEU A 386 6.86 9.64 -19.42
N SER A 387 7.46 10.34 -20.37
CA SER A 387 6.93 10.46 -21.74
C SER A 387 7.48 9.31 -22.58
N MET A 388 6.70 8.25 -22.75
CA MET A 388 7.15 7.02 -23.42
C MET A 388 7.22 7.18 -24.95
N GLU A 389 6.67 8.23 -25.51
CA GLU A 389 6.80 8.58 -26.94
C GLU A 389 8.27 8.66 -27.37
N LEU A 390 9.13 9.15 -26.48
CA LEU A 390 10.57 9.24 -26.69
C LEU A 390 11.26 7.85 -26.88
N LEU A 391 10.69 6.81 -26.31
CA LEU A 391 11.25 5.46 -26.44
C LEU A 391 11.07 4.87 -27.85
N ASN A 392 10.02 5.30 -28.55
CA ASN A 392 9.66 4.83 -29.89
C ASN A 392 10.26 5.72 -31.01
N GLN A 393 10.90 6.85 -30.67
CA GLN A 393 11.62 7.68 -31.64
C GLN A 393 12.98 7.04 -31.87
N PRO A 394 13.37 6.73 -33.12
CA PRO A 394 14.74 6.32 -33.41
C PRO A 394 15.69 7.43 -32.93
N ASN A 395 16.76 7.04 -32.22
CA ASN A 395 17.80 7.98 -31.77
C ASN A 395 18.33 8.76 -32.96
N GLN A 396 17.78 9.93 -33.22
CA GLN A 396 18.27 10.85 -34.28
C GLN A 396 19.62 11.47 -33.94
N GLU A 397 20.13 11.30 -32.70
CA GLU A 397 21.40 11.89 -32.27
C GLU A 397 22.64 10.97 -32.43
N MET A 398 22.48 9.71 -32.90
CA MET A 398 23.62 8.81 -33.12
C MET A 398 24.19 8.82 -34.56
N THR A 399 23.69 9.67 -35.47
CA THR A 399 24.17 9.72 -36.87
C THR A 399 24.85 11.05 -37.24
N ALA A 400 25.20 11.87 -36.26
CA ALA A 400 25.94 13.11 -36.52
C ALA A 400 27.20 13.21 -35.62
N ALA A 401 28.19 12.37 -35.89
CA ALA A 401 29.61 12.57 -35.56
C ALA A 401 30.48 11.68 -36.47
#